data_616828b0ad5205b688c63e44eb5ad414
#
_entry.id   616828b0ad5205b688c63e44eb5ad414
#
_cell.length_a   1.000
_cell.length_b   1.000
_cell.length_c   1.000
_cell.angle_alpha   90.00
_cell.angle_beta   90.00
_cell.angle_gamma   90.00
#
_symmetry.space_group_name_H-M   'P 1'
#
loop_
_entity.id
_entity.type
_entity.pdbx_description
1 polymer ?
#
loop_
_entity_poly.entity_id
_entity_poly.type
_entity_poly.pdbx_seq_one_letter_code
_entity_poly.pdbx_strand_id
1 'polypeptide(L)'
;MIIMLRNEERLTVSPYAQLYDILVPEDHILRKINTLVDFSFVYDEIKKNYTVDFGRKAADPVYMLKLLLLKILNPLSDRDLCERARYDISFKYFLGIAPEDPIVDDSLLSKFRRQRLKDTNILDLLIKKTLDIAIENHIPLGNTIIVDATHTLSRFQWLSPIETLRKQSSLLRKACYRVNESIKDTFPSKNTSNDIQDELDYTVALIQSIMKNESLQLIPDVKEKINLAQEMIDDYEEHMNIATSSDPDAKIGHKSADTSFHGYKNHLAMTENGLVTGLVVTSGEKADGKYLCDLIEQSRTNGVEVKAIIGDTAYSGKDNLEKCSKENILLYARLNSTISKGFRKKEDEFYFNKDAGMYVCPEGHMAYKKARSLQKNSIKNEKLIFFFDVEKCKCCPLEGICHKIGTKSKTYTLTIKSNLHQEQLDFENSDAFREKSRMRYRIEQKNSELKNRYGLKK
;
A
#
# COMPACT_ATOMS: atom_id res chain seq x y z
N MET A 1 31.15 -19.94 -11.28
CA MET A 1 29.86 -19.61 -10.62
C MET A 1 28.90 -18.78 -11.49
N ILE A 2 29.42 -17.80 -12.22
CA ILE A 2 28.62 -16.95 -13.14
C ILE A 2 28.16 -17.73 -14.41
N ILE A 3 28.88 -18.74 -14.80
CA ILE A 3 28.67 -19.54 -16.07
C ILE A 3 27.34 -20.33 -16.04
N MET A 4 26.78 -20.66 -14.87
CA MET A 4 25.51 -21.42 -14.78
C MET A 4 24.24 -20.56 -14.99
N LEU A 5 24.36 -19.25 -15.05
CA LEU A 5 23.21 -18.33 -15.09
C LEU A 5 23.02 -17.60 -16.44
N ARG A 6 23.98 -17.66 -17.39
CA ARG A 6 23.90 -16.93 -18.66
C ARG A 6 23.29 -17.77 -19.78
N ASN A 7 22.31 -17.19 -20.47
CA ASN A 7 21.65 -17.79 -21.63
C ASN A 7 22.19 -17.23 -23.00
N GLU A 8 23.21 -16.37 -22.95
CA GLU A 8 23.71 -15.62 -24.13
C GLU A 8 24.21 -16.51 -25.28
N GLU A 9 24.70 -17.73 -24.97
CA GLU A 9 25.25 -18.63 -25.98
C GLU A 9 24.20 -19.27 -26.91
N ARG A 10 22.92 -19.34 -26.52
CA ARG A 10 21.90 -20.04 -27.32
C ARG A 10 21.39 -19.21 -28.50
N LEU A 11 21.31 -17.88 -28.38
CA LEU A 11 20.83 -17.01 -29.45
C LEU A 11 21.76 -16.99 -30.64
N THR A 12 23.07 -17.03 -30.41
CA THR A 12 24.10 -16.99 -31.47
C THR A 12 24.19 -18.27 -32.29
N VAL A 13 23.64 -19.37 -31.80
CA VAL A 13 23.72 -20.71 -32.45
C VAL A 13 22.43 -21.08 -33.21
N SER A 14 21.32 -20.32 -32.98
CA SER A 14 20.05 -20.64 -33.64
C SER A 14 20.05 -20.26 -35.13
N PRO A 15 19.70 -21.19 -36.02
CA PRO A 15 19.53 -20.88 -37.44
C PRO A 15 18.36 -19.92 -37.72
N TYR A 16 17.47 -19.73 -36.76
CA TYR A 16 16.26 -18.88 -36.86
C TYR A 16 16.44 -17.51 -36.24
N ALA A 17 17.61 -17.19 -35.69
CA ALA A 17 17.85 -15.89 -35.04
C ALA A 17 17.56 -14.66 -35.95
N GLN A 18 17.82 -14.81 -37.27
CA GLN A 18 17.55 -13.77 -38.25
C GLN A 18 16.06 -13.40 -38.39
N LEU A 19 15.15 -14.28 -37.97
CA LEU A 19 13.71 -13.96 -37.97
C LEU A 19 13.38 -12.75 -37.09
N TYR A 20 14.15 -12.51 -36.06
CA TYR A 20 13.95 -11.31 -35.19
C TYR A 20 14.16 -10.01 -35.94
N ASP A 21 15.13 -9.95 -36.84
CA ASP A 21 15.41 -8.73 -37.60
C ASP A 21 14.37 -8.51 -38.72
N ILE A 22 13.76 -9.60 -39.19
CA ILE A 22 12.71 -9.54 -40.21
C ILE A 22 11.34 -9.20 -39.59
N LEU A 23 11.00 -9.81 -38.44
CA LEU A 23 9.64 -9.83 -37.90
C LEU A 23 9.40 -8.85 -36.79
N VAL A 24 10.43 -8.45 -36.04
CA VAL A 24 10.30 -7.46 -34.95
C VAL A 24 10.84 -6.12 -35.43
N PRO A 25 9.98 -5.09 -35.68
CA PRO A 25 10.42 -3.80 -36.19
C PRO A 25 11.45 -3.10 -35.26
N GLU A 26 12.34 -2.30 -35.82
CA GLU A 26 13.37 -1.59 -35.05
C GLU A 26 12.78 -0.60 -34.05
N ASP A 27 11.65 0.03 -34.37
CA ASP A 27 10.94 0.96 -33.50
C ASP A 27 10.06 0.27 -32.44
N HIS A 28 10.00 -1.07 -32.44
CA HIS A 28 9.19 -1.83 -31.48
C HIS A 28 9.63 -1.56 -30.05
N ILE A 29 8.67 -1.31 -29.14
CA ILE A 29 8.93 -0.92 -27.74
C ILE A 29 9.85 -1.91 -27.01
N LEU A 30 9.70 -3.20 -27.24
CA LEU A 30 10.52 -4.23 -26.58
C LEU A 30 11.98 -4.21 -27.08
N ARG A 31 12.24 -3.83 -28.35
CA ARG A 31 13.61 -3.56 -28.84
C ARG A 31 14.22 -2.38 -28.11
N LYS A 32 13.49 -1.27 -28.05
CA LYS A 32 13.95 -0.06 -27.34
C LYS A 32 14.29 -0.35 -25.88
N ILE A 33 13.45 -1.11 -25.18
CA ILE A 33 13.72 -1.49 -23.78
C ILE A 33 15.00 -2.34 -23.70
N ASN A 34 15.17 -3.35 -24.55
CA ASN A 34 16.37 -4.20 -24.54
C ASN A 34 17.66 -3.41 -24.86
N THR A 35 17.56 -2.37 -25.69
CA THR A 35 18.72 -1.52 -26.03
C THR A 35 19.05 -0.55 -24.88
N LEU A 36 18.04 -0.01 -24.22
CA LEU A 36 18.21 1.01 -23.18
C LEU A 36 18.55 0.42 -21.81
N VAL A 37 18.08 -0.79 -21.50
CA VAL A 37 18.18 -1.37 -20.15
C VAL A 37 19.13 -2.55 -20.15
N ASP A 38 20.27 -2.41 -19.48
CA ASP A 38 21.07 -3.54 -19.07
C ASP A 38 20.46 -4.17 -17.81
N PHE A 39 19.97 -5.40 -17.95
CA PHE A 39 19.32 -6.15 -16.87
C PHE A 39 20.31 -6.96 -16.00
N SER A 40 21.61 -6.85 -16.22
CA SER A 40 22.62 -7.65 -15.50
C SER A 40 22.62 -7.43 -13.98
N PHE A 41 22.19 -6.24 -13.51
CA PHE A 41 22.07 -5.94 -12.09
C PHE A 41 21.20 -6.95 -11.30
N VAL A 42 20.30 -7.63 -11.99
CA VAL A 42 19.41 -8.63 -11.38
C VAL A 42 20.20 -9.80 -10.80
N TYR A 43 21.29 -10.21 -11.47
CA TYR A 43 22.12 -11.33 -10.99
C TYR A 43 22.72 -11.03 -9.62
N ASP A 44 23.22 -9.82 -9.43
CA ASP A 44 23.86 -9.41 -8.18
C ASP A 44 22.88 -9.33 -7.04
N GLU A 45 21.68 -8.81 -7.31
CA GLU A 45 20.65 -8.62 -6.28
C GLU A 45 20.08 -9.93 -5.77
N ILE A 46 19.83 -10.89 -6.66
CA ILE A 46 19.11 -12.11 -6.27
C ILE A 46 20.00 -13.33 -6.07
N LYS A 47 21.33 -13.25 -6.33
CA LYS A 47 22.27 -14.37 -6.15
C LYS A 47 22.20 -14.99 -4.75
N LYS A 48 21.96 -14.19 -3.71
CA LYS A 48 21.83 -14.64 -2.32
C LYS A 48 20.65 -15.63 -2.12
N ASN A 49 19.67 -15.57 -2.98
CA ASN A 49 18.47 -16.41 -2.93
C ASN A 49 18.61 -17.71 -3.74
N TYR A 50 19.82 -18.03 -4.24
CA TYR A 50 20.13 -19.24 -4.98
C TYR A 50 21.18 -20.08 -4.26
N THR A 51 20.97 -21.41 -4.22
CA THR A 51 21.97 -22.35 -3.71
C THR A 51 22.96 -22.73 -4.83
N VAL A 52 24.24 -22.85 -4.48
CA VAL A 52 25.31 -23.06 -5.47
C VAL A 52 25.42 -24.51 -5.92
N ASP A 53 25.20 -25.46 -5.00
CA ASP A 53 25.63 -26.85 -5.19
C ASP A 53 24.51 -27.89 -5.23
N PHE A 54 23.26 -27.48 -5.03
CA PHE A 54 22.14 -28.43 -4.95
C PHE A 54 20.93 -27.99 -5.77
N GLY A 55 20.34 -28.95 -6.51
CA GLY A 55 19.04 -28.80 -7.14
C GLY A 55 19.11 -28.77 -8.67
N ARG A 56 17.91 -28.68 -9.28
CA ARG A 56 17.74 -28.56 -10.73
C ARG A 56 18.29 -27.21 -11.21
N LYS A 57 18.87 -27.15 -12.41
CA LYS A 57 19.31 -25.89 -13.04
C LYS A 57 18.19 -24.86 -12.97
N ALA A 58 18.48 -23.74 -12.36
CA ALA A 58 17.51 -22.65 -12.22
C ALA A 58 17.28 -21.96 -13.57
N ALA A 59 16.07 -21.43 -13.78
CA ALA A 59 15.81 -20.53 -14.89
C ALA A 59 16.60 -19.23 -14.70
N ASP A 60 17.07 -18.64 -15.81
CA ASP A 60 17.83 -17.42 -15.81
C ASP A 60 17.06 -16.27 -15.11
N PRO A 61 17.66 -15.56 -14.12
CA PRO A 61 17.03 -14.48 -13.41
C PRO A 61 16.58 -13.31 -14.30
N VAL A 62 17.39 -12.93 -15.27
CA VAL A 62 17.07 -11.85 -16.22
C VAL A 62 15.88 -12.24 -17.08
N TYR A 63 15.88 -13.46 -17.60
CA TYR A 63 14.74 -14.02 -18.32
C TYR A 63 13.45 -14.00 -17.48
N MET A 64 13.53 -14.42 -16.22
CA MET A 64 12.37 -14.43 -15.32
C MET A 64 11.87 -13.02 -15.00
N LEU A 65 12.76 -12.04 -14.78
CA LEU A 65 12.38 -10.64 -14.58
C LEU A 65 11.74 -10.05 -15.85
N LYS A 66 12.30 -10.33 -17.04
CA LYS A 66 11.73 -9.90 -18.32
C LYS A 66 10.32 -10.46 -18.55
N LEU A 67 10.06 -11.71 -18.15
CA LEU A 67 8.70 -12.26 -18.17
C LEU A 67 7.75 -11.48 -17.24
N LEU A 68 8.19 -11.10 -16.04
CA LEU A 68 7.37 -10.26 -15.14
C LEU A 68 7.12 -8.87 -15.73
N LEU A 69 8.09 -8.26 -16.41
CA LEU A 69 7.90 -6.99 -17.11
C LEU A 69 6.89 -7.13 -18.25
N LEU A 70 6.97 -8.18 -19.05
CA LEU A 70 5.98 -8.47 -20.10
C LEU A 70 4.58 -8.61 -19.52
N LYS A 71 4.44 -9.25 -18.35
CA LYS A 71 3.17 -9.37 -17.65
C LYS A 71 2.57 -8.02 -17.27
N ILE A 72 3.40 -7.07 -16.80
CA ILE A 72 2.98 -5.74 -16.40
C ILE A 72 2.61 -4.90 -17.62
N LEU A 73 3.41 -4.98 -18.68
CA LEU A 73 3.16 -4.26 -19.93
C LEU A 73 1.90 -4.76 -20.65
N ASN A 74 1.59 -6.04 -20.50
CA ASN A 74 0.41 -6.69 -21.06
C ASN A 74 -0.35 -7.32 -19.88
N PRO A 75 -1.47 -6.76 -19.40
CA PRO A 75 -2.15 -7.22 -18.19
C PRO A 75 -2.71 -8.65 -18.37
N LEU A 76 -1.81 -9.63 -18.32
CA LEU A 76 -2.07 -11.05 -18.52
C LEU A 76 -1.95 -11.83 -17.20
N SER A 77 -2.63 -12.98 -17.11
CA SER A 77 -2.33 -13.96 -16.06
C SER A 77 -0.96 -14.62 -16.31
N ASP A 78 -0.38 -15.30 -15.32
CA ASP A 78 0.89 -16.03 -15.50
C ASP A 78 0.75 -17.08 -16.62
N ARG A 79 -0.38 -17.77 -16.66
CA ARG A 79 -0.69 -18.79 -17.66
C ARG A 79 -0.81 -18.18 -19.06
N ASP A 80 -1.63 -17.13 -19.21
CA ASP A 80 -1.86 -16.50 -20.53
C ASP A 80 -0.59 -15.85 -21.05
N LEU A 81 0.25 -15.30 -20.15
CA LEU A 81 1.56 -14.78 -20.52
C LEU A 81 2.47 -15.86 -21.10
N CYS A 82 2.61 -17.00 -20.40
CA CYS A 82 3.45 -18.10 -20.86
C CYS A 82 2.90 -18.71 -22.16
N GLU A 83 1.58 -18.81 -22.28
CA GLU A 83 0.96 -19.30 -23.51
C GLU A 83 1.22 -18.35 -24.69
N ARG A 84 0.98 -17.04 -24.51
CA ARG A 84 1.25 -16.03 -25.53
C ARG A 84 2.74 -16.00 -25.92
N ALA A 85 3.64 -16.06 -24.95
CA ALA A 85 5.08 -16.03 -25.19
C ALA A 85 5.59 -17.20 -26.04
N ARG A 86 4.85 -18.32 -26.12
CA ARG A 86 5.20 -19.46 -27.01
C ARG A 86 5.12 -19.09 -28.47
N TYR A 87 4.21 -18.20 -28.85
CA TYR A 87 3.89 -17.88 -30.25
C TYR A 87 4.24 -16.44 -30.62
N ASP A 88 4.43 -15.55 -29.65
CA ASP A 88 4.74 -14.13 -29.89
C ASP A 88 6.25 -13.95 -30.06
N ILE A 89 6.66 -13.72 -31.31
CA ILE A 89 8.07 -13.55 -31.66
C ILE A 89 8.72 -12.35 -30.98
N SER A 90 7.98 -11.27 -30.78
CA SER A 90 8.47 -10.07 -30.09
C SER A 90 8.75 -10.32 -28.60
N PHE A 91 7.95 -11.19 -27.96
CA PHE A 91 8.18 -11.63 -26.58
C PHE A 91 9.45 -12.49 -26.49
N LYS A 92 9.61 -13.46 -27.39
CA LYS A 92 10.82 -14.30 -27.45
C LYS A 92 12.08 -13.48 -27.67
N TYR A 93 12.02 -12.48 -28.59
CA TYR A 93 13.11 -11.53 -28.78
C TYR A 93 13.46 -10.80 -27.47
N PHE A 94 12.46 -10.24 -26.80
CA PHE A 94 12.66 -9.51 -25.53
C PHE A 94 13.26 -10.38 -24.44
N LEU A 95 12.85 -11.64 -24.37
CA LEU A 95 13.36 -12.63 -23.42
C LEU A 95 14.80 -13.05 -23.69
N GLY A 96 15.32 -12.80 -24.90
CA GLY A 96 16.67 -13.21 -25.29
C GLY A 96 16.81 -14.72 -25.49
N ILE A 97 15.77 -15.40 -25.96
CA ILE A 97 15.78 -16.84 -26.29
C ILE A 97 15.67 -17.04 -27.78
N ALA A 98 16.00 -18.24 -28.27
CA ALA A 98 15.82 -18.55 -29.70
C ALA A 98 14.34 -18.67 -30.07
N PRO A 99 13.96 -18.43 -31.36
CA PRO A 99 12.57 -18.55 -31.81
C PRO A 99 11.95 -19.92 -31.55
N GLU A 100 12.73 -20.97 -31.62
CA GLU A 100 12.34 -22.37 -31.37
C GLU A 100 12.33 -22.79 -29.90
N ASP A 101 12.96 -21.99 -29.00
CA ASP A 101 13.08 -22.32 -27.59
C ASP A 101 11.71 -22.40 -26.90
N PRO A 102 11.51 -23.36 -25.99
CA PRO A 102 10.29 -23.43 -25.20
C PRO A 102 10.25 -22.34 -24.11
N ILE A 103 9.06 -21.97 -23.76
CA ILE A 103 8.80 -21.06 -22.61
C ILE A 103 8.70 -21.90 -21.33
N VAL A 104 9.15 -21.33 -20.21
CA VAL A 104 9.04 -21.94 -18.89
C VAL A 104 7.57 -22.15 -18.48
N ASP A 105 7.37 -23.07 -17.55
CA ASP A 105 6.07 -23.31 -16.93
C ASP A 105 5.61 -22.10 -16.10
N ASP A 106 4.32 -21.76 -16.14
CA ASP A 106 3.73 -20.61 -15.45
C ASP A 106 3.91 -20.67 -13.93
N SER A 107 3.96 -21.87 -13.34
CA SER A 107 4.21 -22.07 -11.91
C SER A 107 5.57 -21.51 -11.46
N LEU A 108 6.56 -21.46 -12.36
CA LEU A 108 7.88 -20.90 -12.05
C LEU A 108 7.82 -19.40 -11.79
N LEU A 109 6.93 -18.63 -12.43
CA LEU A 109 6.73 -17.21 -12.17
C LEU A 109 6.28 -16.96 -10.73
N SER A 110 5.33 -17.76 -10.25
CA SER A 110 4.89 -17.70 -8.84
C SER A 110 6.00 -18.05 -7.86
N LYS A 111 6.78 -19.09 -8.16
CA LYS A 111 7.95 -19.49 -7.35
C LYS A 111 9.04 -18.40 -7.35
N PHE A 112 9.31 -17.81 -8.51
CA PHE A 112 10.31 -16.74 -8.65
C PHE A 112 9.94 -15.54 -7.78
N ARG A 113 8.69 -15.05 -7.86
CA ARG A 113 8.22 -13.93 -6.99
C ARG A 113 8.35 -14.25 -5.50
N ARG A 114 7.90 -15.43 -5.07
CA ARG A 114 7.84 -15.80 -3.64
C ARG A 114 9.19 -16.18 -3.04
N GLN A 115 10.06 -16.78 -3.82
CA GLN A 115 11.31 -17.36 -3.30
C GLN A 115 12.56 -16.59 -3.70
N ARG A 116 12.58 -15.96 -4.90
CA ARG A 116 13.77 -15.31 -5.43
C ARG A 116 13.75 -13.80 -5.30
N LEU A 117 12.55 -13.18 -5.38
CA LEU A 117 12.41 -11.73 -5.17
C LEU A 117 12.09 -11.36 -3.73
N LYS A 118 11.85 -12.34 -2.85
CA LYS A 118 11.62 -12.07 -1.43
C LYS A 118 12.88 -11.45 -0.81
N ASP A 119 12.67 -10.43 0.02
CA ASP A 119 13.73 -9.71 0.75
C ASP A 119 14.82 -9.13 -0.17
N THR A 120 14.43 -8.67 -1.37
CA THR A 120 15.30 -7.99 -2.33
C THR A 120 14.86 -6.56 -2.56
N ASN A 121 15.81 -5.69 -2.95
CA ASN A 121 15.57 -4.29 -3.29
C ASN A 121 15.32 -4.10 -4.79
N ILE A 122 14.84 -5.14 -5.49
CA ILE A 122 14.71 -5.10 -6.94
C ILE A 122 13.82 -3.95 -7.46
N LEU A 123 12.80 -3.55 -6.73
CA LEU A 123 11.92 -2.44 -7.12
C LEU A 123 12.66 -1.10 -7.04
N ASP A 124 13.41 -0.85 -5.98
CA ASP A 124 14.21 0.37 -5.82
C ASP A 124 15.31 0.43 -6.89
N LEU A 125 15.93 -0.71 -7.20
CA LEU A 125 16.92 -0.81 -8.27
C LEU A 125 16.32 -0.52 -9.65
N LEU A 126 15.10 -0.97 -9.93
CA LEU A 126 14.39 -0.65 -11.17
C LEU A 126 14.09 0.84 -11.29
N ILE A 127 13.64 1.48 -10.19
CA ILE A 127 13.41 2.93 -10.15
C ILE A 127 14.73 3.65 -10.42
N LYS A 128 15.79 3.30 -9.68
CA LYS A 128 17.12 3.90 -9.87
C LYS A 128 17.60 3.74 -11.30
N LYS A 129 17.56 2.54 -11.86
CA LYS A 129 17.99 2.28 -13.24
C LYS A 129 17.21 3.12 -14.27
N THR A 130 15.91 3.29 -14.05
CA THR A 130 15.09 4.16 -14.90
C THR A 130 15.57 5.62 -14.88
N LEU A 131 15.94 6.13 -13.70
CA LEU A 131 16.43 7.50 -13.54
C LEU A 131 17.86 7.65 -14.06
N ASP A 132 18.73 6.65 -13.87
CA ASP A 132 20.07 6.63 -14.44
C ASP A 132 20.00 6.73 -15.98
N ILE A 133 19.14 5.93 -16.62
CA ILE A 133 18.89 5.99 -18.06
C ILE A 133 18.38 7.37 -18.50
N ALA A 134 17.50 7.99 -17.71
CA ALA A 134 17.00 9.33 -18.01
C ALA A 134 18.15 10.36 -17.95
N ILE A 135 19.02 10.27 -16.96
CA ILE A 135 20.21 11.15 -16.82
C ILE A 135 21.17 10.93 -17.98
N GLU A 136 21.50 9.69 -18.32
CA GLU A 136 22.37 9.30 -19.43
C GLU A 136 21.86 9.86 -20.79
N ASN A 137 20.54 9.93 -20.93
CA ASN A 137 19.89 10.49 -22.12
C ASN A 137 19.54 11.98 -21.99
N HIS A 138 20.17 12.70 -21.05
CA HIS A 138 20.01 14.15 -20.84
C HIS A 138 18.56 14.60 -20.57
N ILE A 139 17.72 13.73 -20.01
CA ILE A 139 16.38 14.09 -19.57
C ILE A 139 16.49 14.76 -18.20
N PRO A 140 16.11 16.04 -18.05
CA PRO A 140 16.25 16.74 -16.79
C PRO A 140 15.28 16.16 -15.75
N LEU A 141 15.80 15.78 -14.57
CA LEU A 141 14.96 15.31 -13.47
C LEU A 141 14.27 16.49 -12.75
N GLY A 142 14.83 17.69 -12.84
CA GLY A 142 14.36 18.86 -12.12
C GLY A 142 14.68 18.79 -10.61
N ASN A 143 14.10 19.70 -9.85
CA ASN A 143 14.30 19.79 -8.40
C ASN A 143 12.98 19.76 -7.61
N THR A 144 11.89 19.45 -8.29
CA THR A 144 10.54 19.34 -7.71
C THR A 144 10.07 17.90 -7.79
N ILE A 145 9.57 17.38 -6.68
CA ILE A 145 8.85 16.12 -6.66
C ILE A 145 7.36 16.36 -6.40
N ILE A 146 6.53 15.54 -7.02
CA ILE A 146 5.08 15.50 -6.77
C ILE A 146 4.80 14.22 -6.04
N VAL A 147 4.10 14.31 -4.89
CA VAL A 147 3.82 13.17 -4.01
C VAL A 147 2.32 12.96 -3.86
N ASP A 148 1.91 11.70 -3.85
CA ASP A 148 0.53 11.30 -3.60
C ASP A 148 0.48 9.85 -3.15
N ALA A 149 -0.63 9.44 -2.52
CA ALA A 149 -0.87 8.06 -2.15
C ALA A 149 -2.03 7.49 -2.97
N THR A 150 -1.83 6.28 -3.47
CA THR A 150 -2.90 5.55 -4.13
C THR A 150 -3.07 4.18 -3.48
N HIS A 151 -4.24 3.57 -3.60
CA HIS A 151 -4.53 2.30 -2.96
C HIS A 151 -4.61 1.16 -3.98
N THR A 152 -4.15 -0.01 -3.53
CA THR A 152 -4.29 -1.29 -4.23
C THR A 152 -5.12 -2.22 -3.37
N LEU A 153 -6.10 -2.89 -3.97
CA LEU A 153 -6.93 -3.87 -3.27
C LEU A 153 -6.15 -5.15 -3.06
N SER A 154 -6.28 -5.76 -1.88
CA SER A 154 -5.81 -7.12 -1.69
C SER A 154 -6.56 -8.07 -2.61
N ARG A 155 -5.89 -9.08 -3.14
CA ARG A 155 -6.51 -10.13 -3.96
C ARG A 155 -7.40 -11.05 -3.13
N PHE A 156 -7.20 -11.07 -1.82
CA PHE A 156 -7.98 -11.87 -0.90
C PHE A 156 -9.21 -11.08 -0.45
N GLN A 157 -10.36 -11.73 -0.48
CA GLN A 157 -11.59 -11.13 0.04
C GLN A 157 -11.44 -10.93 1.55
N TRP A 158 -11.85 -9.77 2.02
CA TRP A 158 -12.08 -9.56 3.43
C TRP A 158 -13.29 -10.39 3.84
N LEU A 159 -13.10 -11.26 4.80
CA LEU A 159 -14.16 -12.06 5.40
C LEU A 159 -14.43 -11.53 6.80
N SER A 160 -15.66 -11.60 7.25
CA SER A 160 -15.96 -11.40 8.67
C SER A 160 -15.26 -12.46 9.54
N PRO A 161 -15.05 -12.25 10.84
CA PRO A 161 -14.49 -13.25 11.74
C PRO A 161 -15.20 -14.61 11.63
N ILE A 162 -16.53 -14.63 11.58
CA ILE A 162 -17.34 -15.85 11.40
C ILE A 162 -17.05 -16.52 10.06
N GLU A 163 -17.03 -15.74 8.96
CA GLU A 163 -16.74 -16.30 7.63
C GLU A 163 -15.33 -16.86 7.54
N THR A 164 -14.38 -16.24 8.24
CA THR A 164 -13.00 -16.70 8.31
C THR A 164 -12.90 -18.05 9.03
N LEU A 165 -13.54 -18.20 10.18
CA LEU A 165 -13.65 -19.48 10.90
C LEU A 165 -14.36 -20.55 10.08
N ARG A 166 -15.50 -20.23 9.45
CA ARG A 166 -16.22 -21.13 8.56
C ARG A 166 -15.38 -21.61 7.38
N LYS A 167 -14.60 -20.71 6.80
CA LYS A 167 -13.67 -21.07 5.74
C LYS A 167 -12.59 -22.02 6.23
N GLN A 168 -12.01 -21.73 7.41
CA GLN A 168 -10.95 -22.56 7.99
C GLN A 168 -11.48 -23.95 8.39
N SER A 169 -12.60 -24.04 9.08
CA SER A 169 -13.24 -25.31 9.43
C SER A 169 -13.66 -26.12 8.20
N SER A 170 -14.09 -25.46 7.11
CA SER A 170 -14.35 -26.11 5.82
C SER A 170 -13.07 -26.66 5.18
N LEU A 171 -11.96 -25.92 5.22
CA LEU A 171 -10.67 -26.40 4.70
C LEU A 171 -10.14 -27.58 5.51
N LEU A 172 -10.28 -27.54 6.84
CA LEU A 172 -9.90 -28.63 7.74
C LEU A 172 -10.70 -29.90 7.43
N ARG A 173 -12.03 -29.79 7.28
CA ARG A 173 -12.87 -30.93 6.87
C ARG A 173 -12.44 -31.51 5.52
N LYS A 174 -12.21 -30.65 4.53
CA LYS A 174 -11.77 -31.09 3.18
C LYS A 174 -10.43 -31.83 3.24
N ALA A 175 -9.49 -31.39 4.09
CA ALA A 175 -8.22 -32.09 4.27
C ALA A 175 -8.45 -33.50 4.83
N CYS A 176 -9.32 -33.66 5.83
CA CYS A 176 -9.67 -34.96 6.40
C CYS A 176 -10.41 -35.86 5.39
N TYR A 177 -11.37 -35.32 4.62
CA TYR A 177 -12.14 -36.10 3.64
C TYR A 177 -11.29 -36.61 2.47
N ARG A 178 -10.21 -35.93 2.10
CA ARG A 178 -9.24 -36.42 1.09
C ARG A 178 -8.55 -37.69 1.55
N VAL A 179 -8.42 -37.91 2.84
CA VAL A 179 -7.77 -39.10 3.41
C VAL A 179 -8.78 -40.23 3.55
N ASN A 180 -9.94 -39.94 4.13
CA ASN A 180 -11.00 -40.93 4.29
C ASN A 180 -12.37 -40.23 4.29
N GLU A 181 -13.18 -40.54 3.30
CA GLU A 181 -14.50 -39.93 3.15
C GLU A 181 -15.53 -40.42 4.17
N SER A 182 -15.37 -41.63 4.73
CA SER A 182 -16.30 -42.19 5.74
C SER A 182 -16.28 -41.46 7.08
N ILE A 183 -15.29 -40.57 7.30
CA ILE A 183 -15.18 -39.79 8.54
C ILE A 183 -16.26 -38.70 8.62
N LYS A 184 -16.95 -38.37 7.54
CA LYS A 184 -18.00 -37.35 7.51
C LYS A 184 -19.05 -37.52 8.64
N ASP A 185 -19.42 -38.75 8.93
CA ASP A 185 -20.48 -39.07 9.89
C ASP A 185 -20.02 -38.98 11.35
N THR A 186 -18.71 -38.89 11.57
CA THR A 186 -18.11 -38.75 12.93
C THR A 186 -17.91 -37.30 13.35
N PHE A 187 -18.02 -36.34 12.38
CA PHE A 187 -17.81 -34.92 12.64
C PHE A 187 -19.09 -34.22 13.13
N PRO A 188 -18.94 -33.18 13.98
CA PRO A 188 -20.09 -32.40 14.42
C PRO A 188 -20.85 -31.78 13.21
N SER A 189 -22.15 -31.62 13.35
CA SER A 189 -22.99 -30.94 12.36
C SER A 189 -22.49 -29.52 12.15
N LYS A 190 -22.53 -29.02 10.89
CA LYS A 190 -22.10 -27.66 10.59
C LYS A 190 -22.95 -26.65 11.33
N ASN A 191 -22.29 -25.65 11.92
CA ASN A 191 -23.00 -24.52 12.48
C ASN A 191 -23.62 -23.65 11.39
N THR A 192 -24.89 -23.24 11.57
CA THR A 192 -25.65 -22.35 10.70
C THR A 192 -25.99 -21.02 11.37
N SER A 193 -25.69 -20.88 12.67
CA SER A 193 -25.89 -19.65 13.44
C SER A 193 -24.95 -18.54 12.96
N ASN A 194 -25.40 -17.29 13.04
CA ASN A 194 -24.57 -16.11 12.78
C ASN A 194 -23.88 -15.56 14.06
N ASP A 195 -23.83 -16.35 15.12
CA ASP A 195 -23.09 -16.03 16.32
C ASP A 195 -21.65 -16.56 16.21
N ILE A 196 -20.69 -15.73 16.55
CA ILE A 196 -19.28 -16.08 16.48
C ILE A 196 -18.91 -17.12 17.54
N GLN A 197 -19.56 -17.09 18.73
CA GLN A 197 -19.29 -18.04 19.78
C GLN A 197 -19.71 -19.46 19.37
N ASP A 198 -20.89 -19.59 18.73
CA ASP A 198 -21.35 -20.88 18.22
C ASP A 198 -20.39 -21.44 17.15
N GLU A 199 -19.75 -20.58 16.35
CA GLU A 199 -18.79 -21.01 15.34
C GLU A 199 -17.44 -21.40 15.96
N LEU A 200 -17.01 -20.72 17.03
CA LEU A 200 -15.84 -21.11 17.83
C LEU A 200 -16.05 -22.47 18.47
N ASP A 201 -17.17 -22.66 19.17
CA ASP A 201 -17.51 -23.91 19.83
C ASP A 201 -17.58 -25.08 18.85
N TYR A 202 -18.17 -24.83 17.65
CA TYR A 202 -18.17 -25.78 16.55
C TYR A 202 -16.75 -26.13 16.07
N THR A 203 -15.88 -25.13 15.92
CA THR A 203 -14.50 -25.34 15.44
C THR A 203 -13.68 -26.13 16.45
N VAL A 204 -13.84 -25.83 17.75
CA VAL A 204 -13.23 -26.60 18.87
C VAL A 204 -13.71 -28.06 18.84
N ALA A 205 -15.03 -28.28 18.72
CA ALA A 205 -15.60 -29.64 18.67
C ALA A 205 -15.09 -30.43 17.46
N LEU A 206 -14.90 -29.75 16.31
CA LEU A 206 -14.33 -30.34 15.09
C LEU A 206 -12.88 -30.79 15.34
N ILE A 207 -12.05 -29.91 15.89
CA ILE A 207 -10.64 -30.22 16.23
C ILE A 207 -10.60 -31.41 17.19
N GLN A 208 -11.41 -31.42 18.25
CA GLN A 208 -11.46 -32.53 19.20
C GLN A 208 -11.87 -33.85 18.54
N SER A 209 -12.80 -33.82 17.60
CA SER A 209 -13.21 -35.01 16.84
C SER A 209 -12.08 -35.55 15.97
N ILE A 210 -11.27 -34.67 15.36
CA ILE A 210 -10.11 -35.06 14.55
C ILE A 210 -9.00 -35.63 15.46
N MET A 211 -8.79 -35.03 16.65
CA MET A 211 -7.78 -35.47 17.61
C MET A 211 -8.07 -36.83 18.23
N LYS A 212 -9.29 -37.35 18.15
CA LYS A 212 -9.62 -38.73 18.54
C LYS A 212 -9.16 -39.78 17.52
N ASN A 213 -8.75 -39.33 16.32
CA ASN A 213 -8.32 -40.23 15.24
C ASN A 213 -6.81 -40.05 14.98
N GLU A 214 -6.00 -40.96 15.54
CA GLU A 214 -4.54 -40.92 15.46
C GLU A 214 -4.01 -40.89 14.00
N SER A 215 -4.68 -41.58 13.08
CA SER A 215 -4.27 -41.63 11.69
C SER A 215 -4.39 -40.26 11.00
N LEU A 216 -5.32 -39.38 11.37
CA LEU A 216 -5.48 -38.05 10.85
C LEU A 216 -4.44 -37.07 11.40
N GLN A 217 -4.02 -37.25 12.65
CA GLN A 217 -3.03 -36.39 13.31
C GLN A 217 -1.64 -36.50 12.64
N LEU A 218 -1.32 -37.62 12.03
CA LEU A 218 -0.04 -37.87 11.38
C LEU A 218 0.07 -37.20 10.00
N ILE A 219 -1.05 -36.69 9.45
CA ILE A 219 -1.09 -36.11 8.11
C ILE A 219 -0.67 -34.65 8.16
N PRO A 220 0.43 -34.24 7.47
CA PRO A 220 0.97 -32.88 7.55
C PRO A 220 -0.06 -31.79 7.20
N ASP A 221 -0.87 -31.98 6.13
CA ASP A 221 -1.90 -31.01 5.71
C ASP A 221 -3.00 -30.85 6.76
N VAL A 222 -3.42 -31.93 7.43
CA VAL A 222 -4.41 -31.87 8.52
C VAL A 222 -3.84 -31.16 9.72
N LYS A 223 -2.61 -31.50 10.12
CA LYS A 223 -1.91 -30.88 11.26
C LYS A 223 -1.72 -29.38 11.06
N GLU A 224 -1.30 -28.96 9.87
CA GLU A 224 -1.17 -27.52 9.52
C GLU A 224 -2.50 -26.79 9.70
N LYS A 225 -3.60 -27.38 9.20
CA LYS A 225 -4.93 -26.77 9.29
C LYS A 225 -5.51 -26.74 10.70
N ILE A 226 -5.17 -27.74 11.55
CA ILE A 226 -5.50 -27.71 12.98
C ILE A 226 -4.77 -26.56 13.65
N ASN A 227 -3.46 -26.42 13.43
CA ASN A 227 -2.68 -25.35 14.05
C ASN A 227 -3.23 -23.97 13.68
N LEU A 228 -3.53 -23.74 12.39
CA LEU A 228 -4.14 -22.49 11.93
C LEU A 228 -5.51 -22.22 12.58
N ALA A 229 -6.34 -23.25 12.73
CA ALA A 229 -7.64 -23.09 13.39
C ALA A 229 -7.47 -22.78 14.89
N GLN A 230 -6.50 -23.42 15.55
CA GLN A 230 -6.20 -23.16 16.96
C GLN A 230 -5.67 -21.74 17.17
N GLU A 231 -4.72 -21.28 16.34
CA GLU A 231 -4.21 -19.90 16.36
C GLU A 231 -5.35 -18.87 16.24
N MET A 232 -6.34 -19.12 15.35
CA MET A 232 -7.50 -18.24 15.21
C MET A 232 -8.40 -18.21 16.44
N ILE A 233 -8.54 -19.33 17.14
CA ILE A 233 -9.30 -19.42 18.39
C ILE A 233 -8.57 -18.66 19.48
N ASP A 234 -7.26 -18.89 19.64
CA ASP A 234 -6.41 -18.25 20.64
C ASP A 234 -6.36 -16.72 20.42
N ASP A 235 -6.22 -16.26 19.16
CA ASP A 235 -6.28 -14.83 18.80
C ASP A 235 -7.63 -14.19 19.19
N TYR A 236 -8.74 -14.91 19.02
CA TYR A 236 -10.04 -14.39 19.40
C TYR A 236 -10.19 -14.31 20.93
N GLU A 237 -9.72 -15.31 21.66
CA GLU A 237 -9.76 -15.33 23.13
C GLU A 237 -8.92 -14.20 23.73
N GLU A 238 -7.71 -13.92 23.17
CA GLU A 238 -6.84 -12.84 23.67
C GLU A 238 -7.28 -11.44 23.25
N HIS A 239 -7.74 -11.27 22.02
CA HIS A 239 -7.90 -9.94 21.38
C HIS A 239 -9.34 -9.64 20.99
N MET A 240 -10.29 -10.54 21.21
CA MET A 240 -11.68 -10.47 20.71
C MET A 240 -11.73 -10.18 19.18
N ASN A 241 -10.72 -10.64 18.45
CA ASN A 241 -10.58 -10.39 17.01
C ASN A 241 -9.84 -11.56 16.34
N ILE A 242 -10.24 -11.90 15.13
CA ILE A 242 -9.57 -12.91 14.29
C ILE A 242 -8.96 -12.20 13.09
N ALA A 243 -7.75 -12.59 12.71
CA ALA A 243 -7.14 -12.14 11.46
C ALA A 243 -8.02 -12.56 10.27
N THR A 244 -8.71 -11.59 9.68
CA THR A 244 -9.81 -11.80 8.72
C THR A 244 -9.36 -12.00 7.27
N SER A 245 -8.05 -12.14 7.04
CA SER A 245 -7.50 -12.27 5.69
C SER A 245 -6.36 -13.27 5.66
N SER A 246 -6.29 -14.06 4.58
CA SER A 246 -5.10 -14.85 4.23
C SER A 246 -3.91 -13.98 3.77
N ASP A 247 -4.05 -12.67 3.84
CA ASP A 247 -3.04 -11.65 3.60
C ASP A 247 -2.93 -10.80 4.89
N PRO A 248 -2.08 -11.17 5.84
CA PRO A 248 -2.01 -10.53 7.16
C PRO A 248 -1.51 -9.08 7.10
N ASP A 249 -0.80 -8.71 6.04
CA ASP A 249 -0.25 -7.38 5.86
C ASP A 249 -1.28 -6.39 5.28
N ALA A 250 -2.33 -6.89 4.63
CA ALA A 250 -3.41 -6.06 4.13
C ALA A 250 -4.32 -5.59 5.28
N LYS A 251 -4.62 -4.29 5.31
CA LYS A 251 -5.49 -3.67 6.32
C LYS A 251 -6.58 -2.83 5.67
N ILE A 252 -7.62 -2.54 6.47
CA ILE A 252 -8.70 -1.64 6.03
C ILE A 252 -8.19 -0.21 6.04
N GLY A 253 -8.27 0.45 4.90
CA GLY A 253 -8.04 1.87 4.74
C GLY A 253 -9.32 2.59 4.34
N HIS A 254 -9.36 3.91 4.54
CA HIS A 254 -10.51 4.75 4.17
C HIS A 254 -10.12 5.73 3.08
N LYS A 255 -10.96 5.86 2.06
CA LYS A 255 -10.85 6.88 1.00
C LYS A 255 -11.63 8.13 1.37
N SER A 256 -12.79 7.94 1.98
CA SER A 256 -13.70 8.97 2.47
C SER A 256 -14.38 8.47 3.74
N ALA A 257 -15.26 9.29 4.32
CA ALA A 257 -16.06 8.89 5.47
C ALA A 257 -16.88 7.61 5.21
N ASP A 258 -17.36 7.44 3.97
CA ASP A 258 -18.29 6.38 3.60
C ASP A 258 -17.67 5.27 2.73
N THR A 259 -16.39 5.43 2.34
CA THR A 259 -15.73 4.49 1.43
C THR A 259 -14.45 3.94 2.03
N SER A 260 -14.42 2.63 2.25
CA SER A 260 -13.24 1.89 2.71
C SER A 260 -12.75 0.91 1.65
N PHE A 261 -11.53 0.43 1.82
CA PHE A 261 -10.92 -0.63 1.02
C PHE A 261 -10.07 -1.51 1.93
N HIS A 262 -9.91 -2.78 1.54
CA HIS A 262 -8.99 -3.71 2.19
C HIS A 262 -7.80 -3.94 1.27
N GLY A 263 -6.61 -3.61 1.73
CA GLY A 263 -5.39 -3.73 0.93
C GLY A 263 -4.25 -2.83 1.38
N TYR A 264 -3.59 -2.21 0.42
CA TYR A 264 -2.35 -1.47 0.59
C TYR A 264 -2.46 -0.04 0.10
N LYS A 265 -1.61 0.82 0.63
CA LYS A 265 -1.34 2.15 0.09
C LYS A 265 0.03 2.18 -0.57
N ASN A 266 0.09 2.79 -1.73
CA ASN A 266 1.31 3.03 -2.47
C ASN A 266 1.58 4.54 -2.43
N HIS A 267 2.55 4.95 -1.64
CA HIS A 267 3.00 6.33 -1.56
C HIS A 267 4.05 6.55 -2.66
N LEU A 268 3.74 7.41 -3.60
CA LEU A 268 4.52 7.64 -4.80
C LEU A 268 5.12 9.03 -4.80
N ALA A 269 6.39 9.14 -5.19
CA ALA A 269 7.03 10.39 -5.59
C ALA A 269 7.44 10.32 -7.05
N MET A 270 7.23 11.38 -7.79
CA MET A 270 7.67 11.50 -9.17
C MET A 270 8.15 12.91 -9.49
N THR A 271 8.99 13.04 -10.52
CA THR A 271 9.38 14.33 -11.10
C THR A 271 8.22 15.01 -11.83
N GLU A 272 8.38 16.29 -12.16
CA GLU A 272 7.43 17.00 -13.02
C GLU A 272 7.24 16.35 -14.39
N ASN A 273 8.25 15.65 -14.89
CA ASN A 273 8.21 14.91 -16.16
C ASN A 273 7.56 13.53 -16.05
N GLY A 274 7.08 13.15 -14.86
CA GLY A 274 6.37 11.89 -14.62
C GLY A 274 7.28 10.68 -14.40
N LEU A 275 8.58 10.86 -14.18
CA LEU A 275 9.50 9.79 -13.78
C LEU A 275 9.34 9.52 -12.29
N VAL A 276 9.10 8.26 -11.92
CA VAL A 276 8.98 7.85 -10.52
C VAL A 276 10.34 7.93 -9.85
N THR A 277 10.42 8.61 -8.71
CA THR A 277 11.66 8.82 -7.94
C THR A 277 11.68 8.08 -6.61
N GLY A 278 10.51 7.68 -6.12
CA GLY A 278 10.39 6.92 -4.88
C GLY A 278 9.02 6.26 -4.77
N LEU A 279 9.00 5.12 -4.09
CA LEU A 279 7.79 4.33 -3.83
C LEU A 279 7.90 3.67 -2.46
N VAL A 280 6.89 3.92 -1.60
CA VAL A 280 6.74 3.23 -0.32
C VAL A 280 5.40 2.53 -0.30
N VAL A 281 5.40 1.22 -0.06
CA VAL A 281 4.18 0.42 0.06
C VAL A 281 3.89 0.16 1.52
N THR A 282 2.67 0.45 1.95
CA THR A 282 2.22 0.26 3.33
C THR A 282 0.87 -0.43 3.39
N SER A 283 0.51 -0.94 4.56
CA SER A 283 -0.86 -1.39 4.81
C SER A 283 -1.87 -0.23 4.73
N GLY A 284 -3.13 -0.56 4.40
CA GLY A 284 -4.16 0.42 4.01
C GLY A 284 -4.50 1.49 5.06
N GLU A 285 -4.33 1.20 6.35
CA GLU A 285 -4.67 2.12 7.46
C GLU A 285 -3.65 3.24 7.69
N LYS A 286 -2.46 3.17 7.09
CA LYS A 286 -1.39 4.13 7.36
C LYS A 286 -1.73 5.52 6.80
N ALA A 287 -1.32 6.55 7.54
CA ALA A 287 -1.52 7.94 7.16
C ALA A 287 -0.45 8.40 6.15
N ASP A 288 -0.87 9.07 5.08
CA ASP A 288 -0.03 9.40 3.92
C ASP A 288 1.14 10.33 4.27
N GLY A 289 0.90 11.35 5.07
CA GLY A 289 1.91 12.35 5.45
C GLY A 289 3.12 11.79 6.20
N LYS A 290 3.02 10.61 6.81
CA LYS A 290 4.14 10.02 7.57
C LYS A 290 5.30 9.57 6.68
N TYR A 291 5.03 9.27 5.42
CA TYR A 291 6.02 8.70 4.49
C TYR A 291 6.68 9.74 3.59
N LEU A 292 6.42 11.03 3.83
CA LEU A 292 7.05 12.11 3.06
C LEU A 292 8.58 12.09 3.19
N CYS A 293 9.08 11.86 4.40
CA CYS A 293 10.53 11.80 4.64
C CYS A 293 11.18 10.67 3.84
N ASP A 294 10.57 9.49 3.85
CA ASP A 294 11.08 8.32 3.11
C ASP A 294 11.11 8.59 1.60
N LEU A 295 10.05 9.22 1.07
CA LEU A 295 9.98 9.61 -0.34
C LEU A 295 11.02 10.67 -0.74
N ILE A 296 11.32 11.62 0.14
CA ILE A 296 12.39 12.61 -0.06
C ILE A 296 13.73 11.90 -0.12
N GLU A 297 14.01 11.00 0.82
CA GLU A 297 15.28 10.28 0.90
C GLU A 297 15.50 9.33 -0.28
N GLN A 298 14.46 8.59 -0.68
CA GLN A 298 14.52 7.76 -1.88
C GLN A 298 14.77 8.61 -3.14
N SER A 299 14.07 9.73 -3.30
CA SER A 299 14.26 10.63 -4.45
C SER A 299 15.68 11.17 -4.52
N ARG A 300 16.27 11.54 -3.38
CA ARG A 300 17.66 12.00 -3.29
C ARG A 300 18.67 10.90 -3.60
N THR A 301 18.46 9.71 -3.05
CA THR A 301 19.30 8.53 -3.32
C THR A 301 19.30 8.18 -4.81
N ASN A 302 18.19 8.47 -5.49
CA ASN A 302 18.00 8.26 -6.91
C ASN A 302 18.41 9.46 -7.78
N GLY A 303 19.15 10.43 -7.22
CA GLY A 303 19.79 11.53 -7.98
C GLY A 303 18.96 12.79 -8.14
N VAL A 304 17.82 12.93 -7.46
CA VAL A 304 16.99 14.15 -7.53
C VAL A 304 17.36 15.11 -6.39
N GLU A 305 17.80 16.32 -6.71
CA GLU A 305 17.98 17.40 -5.74
C GLU A 305 16.60 17.97 -5.35
N VAL A 306 16.01 17.49 -4.23
CA VAL A 306 14.68 17.91 -3.83
C VAL A 306 14.72 19.30 -3.18
N LYS A 307 14.21 20.33 -3.91
CA LYS A 307 14.04 21.72 -3.43
C LYS A 307 12.56 22.12 -3.28
N ALA A 308 11.66 21.41 -3.93
CA ALA A 308 10.23 21.67 -3.89
C ALA A 308 9.43 20.37 -3.86
N ILE A 309 8.33 20.36 -3.15
CA ILE A 309 7.42 19.22 -3.04
C ILE A 309 6.00 19.70 -3.28
N ILE A 310 5.28 19.03 -4.15
CA ILE A 310 3.86 19.26 -4.40
C ILE A 310 3.09 18.07 -3.87
N GLY A 311 2.13 18.31 -2.97
CA GLY A 311 1.32 17.25 -2.36
C GLY A 311 -0.10 17.71 -2.01
N ASP A 312 -0.88 16.80 -1.47
CA ASP A 312 -2.20 17.11 -0.92
C ASP A 312 -2.12 17.61 0.53
N THR A 313 -3.27 17.87 1.14
CA THR A 313 -3.36 18.36 2.52
C THR A 313 -2.85 17.36 3.57
N ALA A 314 -2.73 16.08 3.24
CA ALA A 314 -2.21 15.08 4.15
C ALA A 314 -0.71 15.26 4.45
N TYR A 315 0.02 15.89 3.53
CA TYR A 315 1.45 16.14 3.67
C TYR A 315 1.79 17.42 4.43
N SER A 316 0.83 18.29 4.74
CA SER A 316 1.05 19.56 5.47
C SER A 316 1.06 19.42 7.00
N GLY A 317 1.33 18.22 7.51
CA GLY A 317 1.49 17.99 8.94
C GLY A 317 2.69 18.76 9.52
N LYS A 318 2.64 19.08 10.82
CA LYS A 318 3.66 19.89 11.51
C LYS A 318 5.06 19.32 11.31
N ASP A 319 5.25 18.00 11.43
CA ASP A 319 6.55 17.35 11.29
C ASP A 319 7.13 17.54 9.89
N ASN A 320 6.28 17.44 8.86
CA ASN A 320 6.67 17.65 7.47
C ASN A 320 7.04 19.12 7.21
N LEU A 321 6.28 20.07 7.78
CA LEU A 321 6.61 21.49 7.71
C LEU A 321 7.94 21.80 8.38
N GLU A 322 8.20 21.23 9.57
CA GLU A 322 9.47 21.38 10.29
C GLU A 322 10.65 20.78 9.49
N LYS A 323 10.47 19.61 8.92
CA LYS A 323 11.49 18.96 8.08
C LYS A 323 11.78 19.81 6.85
N CYS A 324 10.75 20.22 6.12
CA CYS A 324 10.89 21.04 4.92
C CYS A 324 11.57 22.40 5.23
N SER A 325 11.17 23.05 6.32
CA SER A 325 11.79 24.32 6.76
C SER A 325 13.28 24.14 7.10
N LYS A 326 13.64 23.10 7.87
CA LYS A 326 15.04 22.80 8.23
C LYS A 326 15.92 22.53 7.01
N GLU A 327 15.36 21.93 5.97
CA GLU A 327 16.10 21.53 4.76
C GLU A 327 15.93 22.52 3.59
N ASN A 328 15.30 23.66 3.83
CA ASN A 328 15.00 24.69 2.81
C ASN A 328 14.23 24.14 1.61
N ILE A 329 13.27 23.26 1.86
CA ILE A 329 12.38 22.68 0.84
C ILE A 329 11.06 23.47 0.85
N LEU A 330 10.60 23.93 -0.31
CA LEU A 330 9.30 24.56 -0.47
C LEU A 330 8.20 23.50 -0.56
N LEU A 331 7.25 23.49 0.40
CA LEU A 331 6.14 22.54 0.43
C LEU A 331 4.86 23.18 -0.14
N TYR A 332 4.48 22.77 -1.35
CA TYR A 332 3.23 23.16 -2.01
C TYR A 332 2.08 22.21 -1.64
N ALA A 333 1.75 22.18 -0.36
CA ALA A 333 0.62 21.42 0.19
C ALA A 333 -0.23 22.37 1.06
N ARG A 334 -1.53 22.41 0.78
CA ARG A 334 -2.45 23.26 1.58
C ARG A 334 -2.59 22.72 2.99
N LEU A 335 -2.67 23.60 3.96
CA LEU A 335 -2.98 23.20 5.32
C LEU A 335 -4.35 22.56 5.41
N ASN A 336 -4.45 21.53 6.24
CA ASN A 336 -5.72 20.90 6.53
C ASN A 336 -6.70 21.97 7.07
N SER A 337 -7.95 21.93 6.60
CA SER A 337 -9.00 22.87 7.01
C SER A 337 -9.20 22.91 8.52
N THR A 338 -8.93 21.81 9.20
CA THR A 338 -8.94 21.73 10.68
C THR A 338 -7.93 22.69 11.33
N ILE A 339 -6.77 22.89 10.69
CA ILE A 339 -5.72 23.80 11.17
C ILE A 339 -6.01 25.24 10.71
N SER A 340 -6.43 25.40 9.46
CA SER A 340 -6.63 26.74 8.86
C SER A 340 -7.91 27.42 9.33
N LYS A 341 -9.00 26.67 9.52
CA LYS A 341 -10.36 27.19 9.82
C LYS A 341 -10.94 26.66 11.14
N GLY A 342 -10.32 25.65 11.77
CA GLY A 342 -10.92 24.88 12.87
C GLY A 342 -12.00 23.91 12.38
N PHE A 343 -12.60 23.13 13.29
CA PHE A 343 -13.68 22.17 12.99
C PHE A 343 -15.04 22.85 12.70
N ARG A 344 -15.07 24.08 12.23
CA ARG A 344 -16.31 24.84 12.13
C ARG A 344 -17.04 24.57 10.83
N LYS A 345 -18.30 24.15 10.95
CA LYS A 345 -19.34 24.49 9.99
C LYS A 345 -19.58 26.01 10.09
N LYS A 346 -19.92 26.67 9.01
CA LYS A 346 -20.28 28.10 8.97
C LYS A 346 -21.41 28.46 9.95
N GLU A 347 -22.13 27.46 10.42
CA GLU A 347 -23.31 27.55 11.32
C GLU A 347 -22.92 27.56 12.81
N ASP A 348 -21.67 27.23 13.18
CA ASP A 348 -21.22 27.25 14.58
C ASP A 348 -20.55 28.59 14.90
N GLU A 349 -21.33 29.66 14.96
CA GLU A 349 -20.84 31.03 15.22
C GLU A 349 -20.52 31.28 16.70
N PHE A 350 -19.48 30.61 17.22
CA PHE A 350 -18.87 31.02 18.48
C PHE A 350 -18.02 32.28 18.25
N TYR A 351 -18.31 33.36 18.93
CA TYR A 351 -17.52 34.58 18.82
C TYR A 351 -16.65 34.83 20.07
N PHE A 352 -15.52 35.45 19.84
CA PHE A 352 -14.56 35.76 20.92
C PHE A 352 -14.87 37.11 21.54
N ASN A 353 -15.20 37.11 22.84
CA ASN A 353 -15.31 38.33 23.63
C ASN A 353 -13.90 38.74 24.08
N LYS A 354 -13.40 39.86 23.54
CA LYS A 354 -12.05 40.39 23.82
C LYS A 354 -11.87 40.82 25.27
N ASP A 355 -12.89 41.40 25.87
CA ASP A 355 -12.84 41.97 27.23
C ASP A 355 -12.79 40.86 28.29
N ALA A 356 -13.53 39.80 28.10
CA ALA A 356 -13.54 38.64 28.98
C ALA A 356 -12.42 37.60 28.63
N GLY A 357 -11.82 37.69 27.45
CA GLY A 357 -10.85 36.71 26.96
C GLY A 357 -11.43 35.29 26.78
N MET A 358 -12.76 35.20 26.55
CA MET A 358 -13.54 33.97 26.49
C MET A 358 -14.38 33.90 25.21
N TYR A 359 -14.74 32.66 24.80
CA TYR A 359 -15.68 32.43 23.72
C TYR A 359 -17.13 32.43 24.21
N VAL A 360 -18.03 32.97 23.41
CA VAL A 360 -19.47 32.99 23.60
C VAL A 360 -20.12 32.13 22.52
N CYS A 361 -21.04 31.26 22.89
CA CYS A 361 -21.77 30.41 21.96
C CYS A 361 -22.85 31.20 21.17
N PRO A 362 -23.44 30.64 20.10
CA PRO A 362 -24.49 31.31 19.32
C PRO A 362 -25.68 31.80 20.16
N GLU A 363 -26.03 31.06 21.22
CA GLU A 363 -27.12 31.44 22.15
C GLU A 363 -26.68 32.39 23.28
N GLY A 364 -25.51 33.04 23.15
CA GLY A 364 -25.05 34.08 24.06
C GLY A 364 -24.42 33.58 25.39
N HIS A 365 -24.26 32.28 25.58
CA HIS A 365 -23.61 31.78 26.80
C HIS A 365 -22.09 31.83 26.66
N MET A 366 -21.42 32.44 27.63
CA MET A 366 -19.98 32.56 27.69
C MET A 366 -19.34 31.33 28.35
N ALA A 367 -18.18 30.89 27.84
CA ALA A 367 -17.38 29.87 28.49
C ALA A 367 -16.97 30.32 29.91
N TYR A 368 -17.05 29.44 30.88
CA TYR A 368 -16.71 29.75 32.30
C TYR A 368 -15.24 29.40 32.63
N LYS A 369 -14.60 28.58 31.82
CA LYS A 369 -13.21 28.15 32.05
C LYS A 369 -12.49 27.98 30.73
N LYS A 370 -11.20 28.31 30.70
CA LYS A 370 -10.27 27.95 29.60
C LYS A 370 -9.11 27.15 30.15
N ALA A 371 -8.65 26.20 29.38
CA ALA A 371 -7.47 25.39 29.66
C ALA A 371 -6.59 25.26 28.41
N ARG A 372 -5.29 25.24 28.63
CA ARG A 372 -4.29 24.96 27.57
C ARG A 372 -3.85 23.51 27.68
N SER A 373 -4.02 22.73 26.63
CA SER A 373 -3.55 21.36 26.58
C SER A 373 -2.11 21.35 26.06
N LEU A 374 -1.17 21.17 27.02
CA LEU A 374 0.24 20.93 26.76
C LEU A 374 0.47 19.42 26.76
N GLN A 375 0.63 18.83 25.61
CA GLN A 375 1.10 17.43 25.55
C GLN A 375 2.63 17.43 25.48
N LYS A 376 3.29 17.07 26.60
CA LYS A 376 4.75 17.12 26.80
C LYS A 376 5.60 16.36 25.76
N ASN A 377 5.03 15.44 24.98
CA ASN A 377 5.73 14.61 24.00
C ASN A 377 4.98 14.47 22.67
N SER A 378 4.13 15.42 22.31
CA SER A 378 3.32 15.24 21.12
C SER A 378 3.71 16.20 20.01
N ILE A 379 3.88 15.61 18.89
CA ILE A 379 3.92 16.12 17.52
C ILE A 379 2.67 16.96 17.19
N LYS A 380 1.68 17.02 18.09
CA LYS A 380 0.39 17.70 17.88
C LYS A 380 0.45 19.15 18.37
N ASN A 381 -0.20 20.04 17.63
CA ASN A 381 -0.34 21.44 18.02
C ASN A 381 -1.01 21.57 19.39
N GLU A 382 -0.59 22.58 20.15
CA GLU A 382 -1.26 22.96 21.39
C GLU A 382 -2.72 23.32 21.13
N LYS A 383 -3.58 23.02 22.11
CA LYS A 383 -5.01 23.32 22.05
C LYS A 383 -5.41 24.24 23.18
N LEU A 384 -6.26 25.21 22.85
CA LEU A 384 -6.96 26.03 23.84
C LEU A 384 -8.40 25.52 23.92
N ILE A 385 -8.80 25.06 25.08
CA ILE A 385 -10.10 24.43 25.33
C ILE A 385 -10.93 25.38 26.20
N PHE A 386 -12.10 25.76 25.72
CA PHE A 386 -13.09 26.56 26.43
C PHE A 386 -14.22 25.66 26.90
N PHE A 387 -14.60 25.75 28.16
CA PHE A 387 -15.61 24.90 28.78
C PHE A 387 -16.89 25.71 28.97
N PHE A 388 -18.03 25.14 28.60
CA PHE A 388 -19.36 25.72 28.72
C PHE A 388 -20.18 24.94 29.77
N ASP A 389 -21.10 25.66 30.40
CA ASP A 389 -21.99 25.08 31.38
C ASP A 389 -23.02 24.17 30.71
N VAL A 390 -22.93 22.87 31.01
CA VAL A 390 -23.75 21.82 30.41
C VAL A 390 -25.22 21.96 30.80
N GLU A 391 -25.50 22.43 32.01
CA GLU A 391 -26.89 22.62 32.45
C GLU A 391 -27.62 23.66 31.58
N LYS A 392 -26.91 24.71 31.17
CA LYS A 392 -27.45 25.68 30.21
C LYS A 392 -27.60 25.09 28.81
N CYS A 393 -26.74 24.12 28.42
CA CYS A 393 -26.85 23.47 27.14
C CYS A 393 -28.04 22.51 27.07
N LYS A 394 -28.44 21.89 28.17
CA LYS A 394 -29.61 20.99 28.24
C LYS A 394 -30.94 21.72 28.03
N CYS A 395 -30.99 23.02 28.32
CA CYS A 395 -32.19 23.88 28.16
C CYS A 395 -32.05 24.77 26.89
N CYS A 396 -31.09 24.53 26.03
CA CYS A 396 -30.77 25.37 24.88
C CYS A 396 -31.58 24.94 23.65
N PRO A 397 -32.11 25.88 22.83
CA PRO A 397 -32.78 25.56 21.58
C PRO A 397 -31.93 24.76 20.59
N LEU A 398 -30.60 24.81 20.71
CA LEU A 398 -29.63 24.10 19.89
C LEU A 398 -29.20 22.74 20.49
N GLU A 399 -29.90 22.24 21.52
CA GLU A 399 -29.64 20.89 22.03
C GLU A 399 -29.85 19.85 20.93
N GLY A 400 -28.97 18.86 20.89
CA GLY A 400 -28.97 17.84 19.80
C GLY A 400 -28.22 18.28 18.54
N ILE A 401 -28.07 19.57 18.26
CA ILE A 401 -27.33 20.13 17.13
C ILE A 401 -25.92 20.55 17.58
N CYS A 402 -25.83 21.50 18.48
CA CYS A 402 -24.58 22.03 19.02
C CYS A 402 -23.99 21.17 20.14
N HIS A 403 -24.84 20.50 20.93
CA HIS A 403 -24.48 19.68 22.09
C HIS A 403 -25.17 18.33 21.97
N LYS A 404 -24.39 17.24 22.00
CA LYS A 404 -24.93 15.88 21.90
C LYS A 404 -25.64 15.51 23.19
N ILE A 405 -26.91 15.10 23.12
CA ILE A 405 -27.74 14.71 24.26
C ILE A 405 -27.02 13.65 25.11
N GLY A 406 -27.05 13.80 26.43
CA GLY A 406 -26.43 12.88 27.38
C GLY A 406 -24.93 13.04 27.61
N THR A 407 -24.28 14.03 27.01
CA THR A 407 -22.86 14.29 27.29
C THR A 407 -22.66 15.06 28.58
N LYS A 408 -21.61 14.70 29.34
CA LYS A 408 -21.27 15.30 30.64
C LYS A 408 -20.51 16.64 30.55
N SER A 409 -20.10 17.05 29.35
CA SER A 409 -19.34 18.29 29.16
C SER A 409 -19.57 18.89 27.77
N LYS A 410 -19.60 20.17 27.64
CA LYS A 410 -19.54 20.94 26.40
C LYS A 410 -18.24 21.71 26.33
N THR A 411 -17.46 21.49 25.31
CA THR A 411 -16.20 22.20 25.09
C THR A 411 -16.15 22.79 23.70
N TYR A 412 -15.44 23.90 23.56
CA TYR A 412 -15.04 24.50 22.31
C TYR A 412 -13.52 24.56 22.26
N THR A 413 -12.92 23.89 21.28
CA THR A 413 -11.48 23.72 21.23
C THR A 413 -10.89 24.45 20.03
N LEU A 414 -9.86 25.25 20.26
CA LEU A 414 -9.06 25.90 19.25
C LEU A 414 -7.67 25.27 19.20
N THR A 415 -7.20 24.99 18.00
CA THR A 415 -5.81 24.60 17.78
C THR A 415 -4.97 25.86 17.66
N ILE A 416 -3.89 25.98 18.47
CA ILE A 416 -2.96 27.11 18.39
C ILE A 416 -2.05 26.83 17.19
N LYS A 417 -2.09 27.73 16.22
CA LYS A 417 -1.22 27.66 15.06
C LYS A 417 0.22 27.96 15.49
N SER A 418 1.15 27.11 15.06
CA SER A 418 2.58 27.43 15.19
C SER A 418 2.98 28.49 14.15
N ASN A 419 4.14 29.14 14.35
CA ASN A 419 4.67 30.10 13.38
C ASN A 419 4.81 29.47 11.99
N LEU A 420 5.25 28.21 11.91
CA LEU A 420 5.35 27.46 10.64
C LEU A 420 4.01 27.31 9.92
N HIS A 421 2.90 27.11 10.68
CA HIS A 421 1.57 27.07 10.07
C HIS A 421 1.13 28.44 9.56
N GLN A 422 1.53 29.53 10.22
CA GLN A 422 1.24 30.88 9.75
C GLN A 422 2.05 31.20 8.48
N GLU A 423 3.33 30.91 8.49
CA GLU A 423 4.19 31.04 7.31
C GLU A 423 3.66 30.23 6.11
N GLN A 424 3.22 29.00 6.36
CA GLN A 424 2.59 28.18 5.30
C GLN A 424 1.28 28.80 4.79
N LEU A 425 0.44 29.37 5.67
CA LEU A 425 -0.78 30.06 5.23
C LEU A 425 -0.47 31.29 4.37
N ASP A 426 0.54 32.07 4.74
CA ASP A 426 0.96 33.23 4.00
C ASP A 426 1.52 32.80 2.64
N PHE A 427 2.28 31.70 2.62
CA PHE A 427 2.80 31.09 1.38
C PHE A 427 1.67 30.57 0.47
N GLU A 428 0.62 29.92 1.00
CA GLU A 428 -0.55 29.46 0.23
C GLU A 428 -1.27 30.58 -0.56
N ASN A 429 -1.19 31.82 -0.06
CA ASN A 429 -1.80 32.98 -0.70
C ASN A 429 -0.95 33.57 -1.83
N SER A 430 0.30 33.13 -1.99
CA SER A 430 1.21 33.59 -3.02
C SER A 430 0.81 33.08 -4.42
N ASP A 431 1.15 33.84 -5.44
CA ASP A 431 0.93 33.41 -6.83
C ASP A 431 1.83 32.22 -7.21
N ALA A 432 3.05 32.19 -6.67
CA ALA A 432 3.96 31.07 -6.86
C ALA A 432 3.37 29.75 -6.37
N PHE A 433 2.69 29.77 -5.20
CA PHE A 433 2.01 28.59 -4.69
C PHE A 433 0.85 28.19 -5.60
N ARG A 434 0.03 29.15 -6.06
CA ARG A 434 -1.14 28.87 -6.91
C ARG A 434 -0.73 28.27 -8.25
N GLU A 435 0.34 28.76 -8.84
CA GLU A 435 0.86 28.25 -10.11
C GLU A 435 1.41 26.82 -9.93
N LYS A 436 2.31 26.64 -8.97
CA LYS A 436 3.00 25.37 -8.78
C LYS A 436 2.06 24.24 -8.30
N SER A 437 1.14 24.55 -7.39
CA SER A 437 0.18 23.58 -6.88
C SER A 437 -0.78 23.00 -7.94
N ARG A 438 -0.99 23.73 -9.05
CA ARG A 438 -1.76 23.23 -10.19
C ARG A 438 -1.16 21.96 -10.80
N MET A 439 0.15 21.79 -10.71
CA MET A 439 0.83 20.63 -11.29
C MET A 439 0.49 19.29 -10.59
N ARG A 440 -0.21 19.34 -9.45
CA ARG A 440 -0.63 18.14 -8.72
C ARG A 440 -1.46 17.16 -9.56
N TYR A 441 -2.22 17.64 -10.56
CA TYR A 441 -3.00 16.76 -11.43
C TYR A 441 -2.14 15.70 -12.16
N ARG A 442 -0.84 15.97 -12.36
CA ARG A 442 0.08 15.05 -13.06
C ARG A 442 0.25 13.73 -12.31
N ILE A 443 0.31 13.76 -10.98
CA ILE A 443 0.41 12.52 -10.21
C ILE A 443 -0.94 11.78 -10.17
N GLU A 444 -2.06 12.49 -10.21
CA GLU A 444 -3.38 11.89 -10.36
C GLU A 444 -3.52 11.17 -11.72
N GLN A 445 -3.00 11.77 -12.79
CA GLN A 445 -2.91 11.12 -14.10
C GLN A 445 -2.02 9.87 -14.04
N LYS A 446 -0.84 9.97 -13.40
CA LYS A 446 0.07 8.82 -13.20
C LYS A 446 -0.61 7.70 -12.41
N ASN A 447 -1.27 8.00 -11.31
CA ASN A 447 -2.03 7.03 -10.52
C ASN A 447 -3.15 6.37 -11.35
N SER A 448 -3.84 7.15 -12.19
CA SER A 448 -4.86 6.64 -13.12
C SER A 448 -4.24 5.71 -14.18
N GLU A 449 -3.10 6.10 -14.75
CA GLU A 449 -2.35 5.26 -15.70
C GLU A 449 -1.94 3.92 -15.07
N LEU A 450 -1.32 3.96 -13.89
CA LEU A 450 -0.90 2.75 -13.16
C LEU A 450 -2.08 1.82 -12.88
N LYS A 451 -3.22 2.36 -12.48
CA LYS A 451 -4.43 1.58 -12.16
C LYS A 451 -5.11 1.01 -13.40
N ASN A 452 -5.27 1.80 -14.44
CA ASN A 452 -6.11 1.43 -15.58
C ASN A 452 -5.32 0.70 -16.68
N ARG A 453 -4.05 1.08 -16.89
CA ARG A 453 -3.20 0.50 -17.93
C ARG A 453 -2.35 -0.66 -17.42
N TYR A 454 -1.82 -0.53 -16.20
CA TYR A 454 -0.86 -1.51 -15.65
C TYR A 454 -1.42 -2.36 -14.51
N GLY A 455 -2.71 -2.26 -14.23
CA GLY A 455 -3.41 -3.18 -13.33
C GLY A 455 -3.16 -2.97 -11.84
N LEU A 456 -2.70 -1.78 -11.40
CA LEU A 456 -2.45 -1.49 -9.97
C LEU A 456 -3.73 -1.46 -9.11
N LYS A 457 -4.88 -1.86 -9.63
CA LYS A 457 -6.13 -1.94 -8.85
C LYS A 457 -6.18 -3.14 -7.92
N LYS A 458 -5.53 -4.25 -8.31
CA LYS A 458 -5.54 -5.54 -7.59
C LYS A 458 -4.17 -6.21 -7.61
#